data_fd6c38dc6557c5c21893ede105dfac2e
#
_entry.id   fd6c38dc6557c5c21893ede105dfac2e
#
_cell.length_a   1.000
_cell.length_b   1.000
_cell.length_c   1.000
_cell.angle_alpha   90.00
_cell.angle_beta   90.00
_cell.angle_gamma   90.00
#
_symmetry.space_group_name_H-M   'P 1'
#
loop_
_entity.id
_entity.type
_entity.pdbx_description
1 polymer ?
#
loop_
_entity_poly.entity_id
_entity_poly.type
_entity_poly.pdbx_seq_one_letter_code
_entity_poly.pdbx_strand_id
1 'polypeptide(L)'
;MEITDIKIFKIKQRGALLGYANVIFNNSFIIRGIKILENERNGRFVAMPSRRLRQEKLAYRDLCHPLNQETRELLTKEIFEAYDALEETEE
;
A
#
# COMPACT_ATOMS: atom_id res chain seq x y z
N MET A 1 -12.83 -6.62 10.54
CA MET A 1 -11.52 -7.07 10.04
C MET A 1 -10.45 -6.22 10.69
N GLU A 2 -9.55 -6.84 11.39
CA GLU A 2 -8.54 -6.15 12.18
C GLU A 2 -7.16 -6.27 11.56
N ILE A 3 -6.47 -5.14 11.42
CA ILE A 3 -5.08 -5.15 10.97
C ILE A 3 -4.22 -5.48 12.17
N THR A 4 -3.47 -6.61 12.09
CA THR A 4 -2.69 -7.09 13.22
C THR A 4 -1.20 -6.90 13.05
N ASP A 5 -0.72 -6.65 11.84
CA ASP A 5 0.69 -6.33 11.62
C ASP A 5 0.87 -5.69 10.25
N ILE A 6 1.86 -4.82 10.16
CA ILE A 6 2.22 -4.18 8.89
C ILE A 6 3.74 -4.16 8.79
N LYS A 7 4.25 -4.66 7.66
CA LYS A 7 5.67 -4.55 7.35
C LYS A 7 5.87 -3.60 6.19
N ILE A 8 6.80 -2.67 6.36
CA ILE A 8 7.11 -1.67 5.35
C ILE A 8 8.48 -1.96 4.76
N PHE A 9 8.55 -1.92 3.44
CA PHE A 9 9.81 -2.07 2.71
C PHE A 9 10.04 -0.80 1.92
N LYS A 10 10.94 0.04 2.44
CA LYS A 10 11.29 1.27 1.76
C LYS A 10 12.28 0.99 0.65
N ILE A 11 12.14 1.71 -0.44
CA ILE A 11 13.07 1.62 -1.54
C ILE A 11 13.61 3.01 -1.82
N LYS A 12 14.71 3.07 -2.56
CA LYS A 12 15.15 4.33 -3.10
C LYS A 12 14.07 4.83 -4.03
N GLN A 13 13.60 6.05 -3.82
CA GLN A 13 12.47 6.57 -4.57
C GLN A 13 12.72 6.50 -6.07
N ARG A 14 11.79 5.92 -6.79
CA ARG A 14 11.80 5.86 -8.25
C ARG A 14 10.50 6.44 -8.75
N GLY A 15 10.58 7.64 -9.32
CA GLY A 15 9.39 8.33 -9.73
C GLY A 15 8.47 8.52 -8.54
N ALA A 16 7.27 8.00 -8.60
CA ALA A 16 6.28 8.14 -7.54
C ALA A 16 6.37 7.06 -6.46
N LEU A 17 7.12 5.99 -6.69
CA LEU A 17 7.11 4.84 -5.79
C LEU A 17 8.05 5.07 -4.61
N LEU A 18 7.50 5.00 -3.39
CA LEU A 18 8.25 5.15 -2.15
C LEU A 18 8.60 3.81 -1.50
N GLY A 19 7.79 2.79 -1.71
CA GLY A 19 8.02 1.50 -1.11
C GLY A 19 6.81 0.61 -1.20
N TYR A 20 6.83 -0.45 -0.41
CA TYR A 20 5.77 -1.46 -0.39
C TYR A 20 5.35 -1.75 1.03
N ALA A 21 4.13 -2.22 1.19
CA ALA A 21 3.61 -2.65 2.49
C ALA A 21 3.02 -4.04 2.37
N ASN A 22 3.30 -4.87 3.37
CA ASN A 22 2.61 -6.14 3.57
C ASN A 22 1.74 -5.99 4.80
N VAL A 23 0.47 -6.33 4.70
CA VAL A 23 -0.50 -6.11 5.77
C VAL A 23 -1.12 -7.44 6.16
N ILE A 24 -1.11 -7.74 7.47
CA ILE A 24 -1.69 -8.97 8.00
C ILE A 24 -2.99 -8.61 8.74
N PHE A 25 -4.04 -9.35 8.43
CA PHE A 25 -5.36 -9.18 9.05
C PHE A 25 -5.67 -10.37 9.93
N ASN A 26 -6.12 -10.09 11.16
CA ASN A 26 -6.58 -11.12 12.11
C ASN A 26 -5.54 -12.24 12.33
N ASN A 27 -4.27 -11.93 12.18
CA ASN A 27 -3.17 -12.92 12.25
C ASN A 27 -3.39 -14.13 11.33
N SER A 28 -4.20 -13.97 10.30
CA SER A 28 -4.63 -15.10 9.48
C SER A 28 -4.55 -14.86 7.99
N PHE A 29 -4.44 -13.62 7.57
CA PHE A 29 -4.48 -13.31 6.15
C PHE A 29 -3.50 -12.18 5.84
N ILE A 30 -2.71 -12.33 4.79
CA ILE A 30 -1.73 -11.32 4.42
C ILE A 30 -1.98 -10.83 2.98
N ILE A 31 -1.85 -9.53 2.79
CA ILE A 31 -1.77 -8.92 1.46
C ILE A 31 -0.37 -8.39 1.30
N ARG A 32 0.33 -8.84 0.26
CA ARG A 32 1.70 -8.43 -0.02
C ARG A 32 1.75 -7.49 -1.21
N GLY A 33 2.69 -6.56 -1.16
CA GLY A 33 2.98 -5.74 -2.31
C GLY A 33 2.04 -4.58 -2.53
N ILE A 34 1.45 -4.06 -1.47
CA ILE A 34 0.70 -2.81 -1.55
C ILE A 34 1.72 -1.70 -1.80
N LYS A 35 1.53 -0.91 -2.83
CA LYS A 35 2.47 0.14 -3.18
C LYS A 35 2.17 1.41 -2.41
N ILE A 36 3.23 2.06 -1.96
CA ILE A 36 3.15 3.38 -1.34
C ILE A 36 3.71 4.37 -2.34
N LEU A 37 2.90 5.34 -2.72
CA LEU A 37 3.22 6.26 -3.81
C LEU A 37 3.02 7.70 -3.37
N GLU A 38 3.68 8.60 -4.09
CA GLU A 38 3.51 10.02 -3.86
C GLU A 38 3.68 10.77 -5.17
N ASN A 39 2.77 11.70 -5.45
CA ASN A 39 2.95 12.59 -6.58
C ASN A 39 2.46 13.99 -6.20
N GLU A 40 2.72 14.95 -7.09
CA GLU A 40 2.42 16.34 -6.79
C GLU A 40 0.92 16.63 -6.74
N ARG A 41 0.15 15.88 -7.49
CA ARG A 41 -1.28 16.09 -7.56
C ARG A 41 -2.04 15.58 -6.35
N ASN A 42 -1.71 14.37 -5.94
CA ASN A 42 -2.52 13.65 -4.96
C ASN A 42 -1.83 13.50 -3.62
N GLY A 43 -0.56 13.93 -3.52
CA GLY A 43 0.20 13.67 -2.32
C GLY A 43 0.51 12.19 -2.20
N ARG A 44 0.53 11.70 -0.98
CA ARG A 44 0.84 10.31 -0.69
C ARG A 44 -0.42 9.46 -0.77
N PHE A 45 -0.31 8.30 -1.38
CA PHE A 45 -1.45 7.38 -1.46
C PHE A 45 -0.96 5.94 -1.59
N VAL A 46 -1.87 4.99 -1.42
CA VAL A 46 -1.54 3.57 -1.57
C VAL A 46 -2.28 2.99 -2.76
N ALA A 47 -1.66 2.00 -3.39
CA ALA A 47 -2.27 1.28 -4.51
C ALA A 47 -2.22 -0.20 -4.20
N MET A 48 -3.35 -0.86 -4.39
CA MET A 48 -3.47 -2.29 -4.15
C MET A 48 -2.67 -3.08 -5.16
N PRO A 49 -2.28 -4.33 -4.84
CA PRO A 49 -1.66 -5.18 -5.83
C PRO A 49 -2.55 -5.32 -7.04
N SER A 50 -1.98 -5.22 -8.21
CA SER A 50 -2.74 -5.23 -9.46
C SER A 50 -1.98 -6.02 -10.50
N ARG A 51 -2.68 -6.38 -11.57
CA ARG A 51 -2.05 -7.01 -12.70
C ARG A 51 -2.43 -6.29 -13.98
N ARG A 52 -1.52 -6.36 -14.94
CA ARG A 52 -1.74 -5.74 -16.23
C ARG A 52 -2.69 -6.60 -17.05
N LEU A 53 -3.67 -5.96 -17.70
CA LEU A 53 -4.57 -6.65 -18.58
C LEU A 53 -3.91 -6.86 -19.93
N ARG A 54 -3.97 -8.09 -20.44
CA ARG A 54 -3.27 -8.45 -21.67
C ARG A 54 -3.75 -7.70 -22.88
N GLN A 55 -5.04 -7.43 -22.93
CA GLN A 55 -5.67 -6.89 -24.13
C GLN A 55 -5.62 -5.39 -24.20
N GLU A 56 -5.24 -4.73 -23.12
CA GLU A 56 -5.17 -3.27 -23.08
C GLU A 56 -3.82 -2.88 -22.51
N LYS A 57 -3.02 -2.19 -23.29
CA LYS A 57 -1.60 -1.99 -22.97
C LYS A 57 -1.36 -1.25 -21.67
N LEU A 58 -2.25 -0.33 -21.29
CA LEU A 58 -2.03 0.49 -20.12
C LEU A 58 -3.06 0.26 -19.02
N ALA A 59 -3.87 -0.79 -19.17
CA ALA A 59 -4.91 -1.08 -18.19
C ALA A 59 -4.41 -2.05 -17.13
N TYR A 60 -4.74 -1.76 -15.88
CA TYR A 60 -4.43 -2.59 -14.73
C TYR A 60 -5.71 -2.87 -13.98
N ARG A 61 -5.77 -4.05 -13.37
CA ARG A 61 -6.89 -4.41 -12.53
C ARG A 61 -6.38 -4.81 -11.16
N ASP A 62 -6.94 -4.23 -10.12
CA ASP A 62 -6.58 -4.61 -8.76
C ASP A 62 -6.91 -6.07 -8.53
N LEU A 63 -5.96 -6.79 -7.91
CA LEU A 63 -6.17 -8.18 -7.53
C LEU A 63 -7.01 -8.28 -6.26
N CYS A 64 -6.98 -7.24 -5.45
CA CYS A 64 -7.76 -7.16 -4.23
C CYS A 64 -7.99 -5.69 -3.91
N HIS A 65 -9.08 -5.38 -3.20
CA HIS A 65 -9.32 -4.00 -2.80
C HIS A 65 -10.35 -3.98 -1.67
N PRO A 66 -10.32 -2.92 -0.84
CA PRO A 66 -11.36 -2.75 0.17
C PRO A 66 -12.72 -2.53 -0.50
N LEU A 67 -13.75 -3.05 0.13
CA LEU A 67 -15.10 -2.95 -0.43
C LEU A 67 -15.84 -1.69 0.01
N ASN A 68 -15.30 -0.97 0.97
CA ASN A 68 -15.95 0.26 1.43
C ASN A 68 -14.89 1.30 1.78
N GLN A 69 -15.35 2.54 1.90
CA GLN A 69 -14.47 3.67 2.14
C GLN A 69 -13.85 3.61 3.53
N GLU A 70 -14.58 3.14 4.50
CA GLU A 70 -14.09 3.05 5.88
C GLU A 70 -12.87 2.14 5.97
N THR A 71 -12.92 0.98 5.36
CA THR A 71 -11.80 0.04 5.35
C THR A 71 -10.62 0.62 4.57
N ARG A 72 -10.88 1.30 3.46
CA ARG A 72 -9.84 1.93 2.66
C ARG A 72 -9.10 2.99 3.46
N GLU A 73 -9.83 3.83 4.18
CA GLU A 73 -9.23 4.87 4.97
C GLU A 73 -8.43 4.31 6.14
N LEU A 74 -8.95 3.28 6.79
CA LEU A 74 -8.22 2.63 7.87
C LEU A 74 -6.91 2.04 7.37
N LEU A 75 -6.96 1.32 6.27
CA LEU A 75 -5.78 0.69 5.70
C LEU A 75 -4.73 1.73 5.32
N THR A 76 -5.15 2.80 4.66
CA THR A 76 -4.25 3.86 4.25
C THR A 76 -3.58 4.53 5.46
N LYS A 77 -4.38 4.84 6.47
CA LYS A 77 -3.87 5.46 7.67
C LYS A 77 -2.85 4.60 8.38
N GLU A 78 -3.15 3.30 8.55
CA GLU A 78 -2.25 2.40 9.25
C GLU A 78 -0.95 2.20 8.49
N ILE A 79 -1.01 2.12 7.18
CA ILE A 79 0.20 1.99 6.37
C ILE A 79 1.07 3.23 6.49
N PHE A 80 0.47 4.42 6.42
CA PHE A 80 1.26 5.65 6.52
C PHE A 80 1.88 5.80 7.90
N GLU A 81 1.15 5.42 8.95
CA GLU A 81 1.71 5.49 10.30
C GLU A 81 2.91 4.55 10.44
N ALA A 82 2.82 3.34 9.90
CA ALA A 82 3.92 2.41 9.96
C ALA A 82 5.11 2.90 9.11
N TYR A 83 4.84 3.50 7.97
CA TYR A 83 5.88 4.05 7.11
C TYR A 83 6.62 5.19 7.83
N ASP A 84 5.88 6.09 8.44
CA ASP A 84 6.49 7.23 9.11
C ASP A 84 7.27 6.80 10.36
N ALA A 85 6.79 5.79 11.07
CA ALA A 85 7.50 5.27 12.23
C ALA A 85 8.83 4.63 11.82
N LEU A 86 8.86 3.91 10.72
CA LEU A 86 10.09 3.31 10.22
C LEU A 86 11.08 4.39 9.78
N GLU A 87 10.59 5.43 9.16
CA GLU A 87 11.44 6.54 8.74
C GLU A 87 12.13 7.18 9.94
N GLU A 88 11.41 7.33 11.04
CA GLU A 88 11.98 7.91 12.25
C GLU A 88 13.05 7.02 12.86
N THR A 89 12.87 5.71 12.80
CA THR A 89 13.82 4.79 13.42
C THR A 89 15.09 4.59 12.61
N GLU A 90 15.10 4.95 11.35
CA GLU A 90 16.27 4.78 10.53
C GLU A 90 17.34 5.85 10.74
N GLU A 91 17.00 6.85 11.49
CA GLU A 91 17.98 7.84 11.85
C GLU A 91 18.79 7.39 13.04
#